data_c18c68a0defcc248146badd7c9794c51
#
_entry.id   c18c68a0defcc248146badd7c9794c51
#
_cell.length_a   1.000
_cell.length_b   1.000
_cell.length_c   1.000
_cell.angle_alpha   90.00
_cell.angle_beta   90.00
_cell.angle_gamma   90.00
#
_symmetry.space_group_name_H-M   'P 1'
#
loop_
_entity.id
_entity.type
_entity.pdbx_description
1 polymer ?
#
loop_
_entity_poly.entity_id
_entity_poly.type
_entity_poly.pdbx_seq_one_letter_code
_entity_poly.pdbx_strand_id
1 'polypeptide(L)'
;MADVVVNEGRTATAGAAGKGRPAATAKREGELKDAFFGGFSHLFLFVWAIMVVYPILWVVISSFKDDKHIITEPLSLNPHSLHFENFARAWTKGGLGGFFFNTVIVVGGGVLLTMLLGSMAAYVLARYDFPGNRAVYFLFLSGLTLPVYLAIVPLFKGVYNSGLTFPLIGLNSRLMLILVYVAWSLSFTVFFMHGFFRTLPTSVAEAALVDGASHTTLFFRVMLPMSRPGLISIGIFNVLGQWNQWYLPTVLMQDLSGAGKTHQVLAQGLISLSVNQGYKSDWSGLFAGLTIAMLPVLIVYIAFQRQVQAGLTGGITK
;
A
#
# COMPACT_ATOMS: atom_id res chain seq x y z
N MET A 1 -10.32 50.67 -68.54
CA MET A 1 -9.49 50.11 -69.62
C MET A 1 -9.39 48.66 -69.29
N ALA A 2 -10.25 47.99 -69.97
CA ALA A 2 -10.13 46.97 -71.00
C ALA A 2 -9.76 45.63 -70.39
N ASP A 3 -10.74 44.74 -70.27
CA ASP A 3 -11.18 43.70 -71.18
C ASP A 3 -10.05 42.69 -71.56
N VAL A 4 -10.30 41.46 -71.30
CA VAL A 4 -10.57 40.40 -72.30
C VAL A 4 -10.87 39.07 -71.67
N VAL A 5 -12.01 38.54 -72.00
CA VAL A 5 -12.59 37.20 -71.95
C VAL A 5 -11.79 36.22 -72.84
N VAL A 6 -11.77 34.95 -72.52
CA VAL A 6 -11.91 33.72 -73.39
C VAL A 6 -11.73 32.50 -72.50
N ASN A 7 -12.66 31.71 -72.11
CA ASN A 7 -13.53 30.67 -72.64
C ASN A 7 -12.78 29.42 -73.21
N GLU A 8 -13.32 28.28 -72.75
CA GLU A 8 -13.35 26.95 -73.33
C GLU A 8 -12.25 25.94 -73.06
N GLY A 9 -12.70 24.83 -72.54
CA GLY A 9 -12.00 23.54 -72.64
C GLY A 9 -12.57 22.46 -71.73
N ARG A 10 -13.77 21.97 -72.07
CA ARG A 10 -14.28 20.67 -71.58
C ARG A 10 -13.31 19.55 -71.87
N THR A 11 -12.97 18.73 -70.90
CA THR A 11 -12.87 17.28 -71.10
C THR A 11 -13.28 16.57 -69.82
N ALA A 12 -14.37 15.87 -69.89
CA ALA A 12 -14.83 14.88 -68.93
C ALA A 12 -13.95 13.63 -69.00
N THR A 13 -13.34 13.26 -67.93
CA THR A 13 -12.86 11.89 -67.75
C THR A 13 -13.59 11.25 -66.58
N ALA A 14 -14.52 10.38 -66.93
CA ALA A 14 -15.13 9.43 -66.03
C ALA A 14 -14.02 8.53 -65.46
N GLY A 15 -13.79 8.55 -64.16
CA GLY A 15 -12.84 7.72 -63.44
C GLY A 15 -13.49 7.13 -62.20
N ALA A 16 -13.90 5.88 -62.33
CA ALA A 16 -14.06 4.85 -61.32
C ALA A 16 -14.76 5.24 -60.01
N ALA A 17 -16.05 4.99 -59.94
CA ALA A 17 -16.78 4.80 -58.69
C ALA A 17 -16.14 3.69 -57.87
N GLY A 18 -15.23 4.05 -56.97
CA GLY A 18 -14.84 3.18 -55.87
C GLY A 18 -16.09 2.90 -55.02
N LYS A 19 -16.56 1.63 -55.05
CA LYS A 19 -17.65 1.15 -54.23
C LYS A 19 -17.28 1.41 -52.76
N GLY A 20 -17.72 2.57 -52.22
CA GLY A 20 -17.67 2.83 -50.81
C GLY A 20 -18.47 1.74 -50.09
N ARG A 21 -17.82 1.00 -49.24
CA ARG A 21 -18.50 0.10 -48.29
C ARG A 21 -19.60 0.92 -47.62
N PRO A 22 -20.84 0.44 -47.56
CA PRO A 22 -21.93 1.17 -46.92
C PRO A 22 -21.56 1.42 -45.45
N ALA A 23 -21.73 2.66 -44.97
CA ALA A 23 -21.38 3.10 -43.62
C ALA A 23 -21.93 2.18 -42.50
N ALA A 24 -23.04 1.51 -42.78
CA ALA A 24 -23.65 0.53 -41.87
C ALA A 24 -22.82 -0.74 -41.66
N THR A 25 -22.06 -1.22 -42.68
CA THR A 25 -21.18 -2.38 -42.55
C THR A 25 -19.92 -2.05 -41.76
N ALA A 26 -19.34 -0.86 -41.94
CA ALA A 26 -18.19 -0.41 -41.19
C ALA A 26 -18.52 -0.21 -39.68
N LYS A 27 -19.72 0.32 -39.38
CA LYS A 27 -20.20 0.48 -38.01
C LYS A 27 -20.43 -0.87 -37.35
N ARG A 28 -21.02 -1.84 -38.04
CA ARG A 28 -21.26 -3.19 -37.54
C ARG A 28 -19.97 -3.99 -37.30
N GLU A 29 -18.95 -3.83 -38.16
CA GLU A 29 -17.62 -4.40 -37.96
C GLU A 29 -16.91 -3.79 -36.75
N GLY A 30 -17.06 -2.49 -36.47
CA GLY A 30 -16.57 -1.82 -35.28
C GLY A 30 -17.21 -2.37 -34.00
N GLU A 31 -18.55 -2.42 -33.99
CA GLU A 31 -19.32 -2.94 -32.85
C GLU A 31 -18.99 -4.41 -32.55
N LEU A 32 -18.76 -5.24 -33.54
CA LEU A 32 -18.34 -6.64 -33.37
C LEU A 32 -16.92 -6.77 -32.82
N LYS A 33 -15.99 -5.93 -33.26
CA LYS A 33 -14.63 -5.89 -32.72
C LYS A 33 -14.65 -5.41 -31.26
N ASP A 34 -15.38 -4.35 -30.96
CA ASP A 34 -15.50 -3.83 -29.59
C ASP A 34 -16.14 -4.87 -28.65
N ALA A 35 -17.17 -5.58 -29.12
CA ALA A 35 -17.80 -6.67 -28.38
C ALA A 35 -16.83 -7.86 -28.18
N PHE A 36 -16.05 -8.21 -29.20
CA PHE A 36 -15.05 -9.28 -29.12
C PHE A 36 -13.92 -8.90 -28.15
N PHE A 37 -13.33 -7.70 -28.28
CA PHE A 37 -12.31 -7.22 -27.37
C PHE A 37 -12.84 -7.05 -25.95
N GLY A 38 -14.09 -6.57 -25.80
CA GLY A 38 -14.76 -6.50 -24.51
C GLY A 38 -14.94 -7.88 -23.89
N GLY A 39 -15.47 -8.85 -24.65
CA GLY A 39 -15.62 -10.22 -24.19
C GLY A 39 -14.31 -10.88 -23.80
N PHE A 40 -13.27 -10.73 -24.61
CA PHE A 40 -11.92 -11.23 -24.33
C PHE A 40 -11.33 -10.60 -23.05
N SER A 41 -11.47 -9.28 -22.89
CA SER A 41 -11.00 -8.57 -21.71
C SER A 41 -11.71 -9.06 -20.43
N HIS A 42 -13.02 -9.27 -20.48
CA HIS A 42 -13.77 -9.78 -19.33
C HIS A 42 -13.37 -11.22 -18.99
N LEU A 43 -13.18 -12.09 -20.00
CA LEU A 43 -12.69 -13.45 -19.79
C LEU A 43 -11.31 -13.47 -19.17
N PHE A 44 -10.39 -12.63 -19.69
CA PHE A 44 -9.04 -12.49 -19.15
C PHE A 44 -9.07 -12.03 -17.68
N LEU A 45 -9.85 -10.99 -17.39
CA LEU A 45 -10.02 -10.47 -16.00
C LEU A 45 -10.64 -11.51 -15.08
N PHE A 46 -11.59 -12.31 -15.57
CA PHE A 46 -12.21 -13.38 -14.79
C PHE A 46 -11.20 -14.49 -14.45
N VAL A 47 -10.43 -14.95 -15.45
CA VAL A 47 -9.36 -15.94 -15.22
C VAL A 47 -8.31 -15.40 -14.26
N TRP A 48 -7.91 -14.13 -14.43
CA TRP A 48 -6.98 -13.45 -13.55
C TRP A 48 -7.53 -13.36 -12.11
N ALA A 49 -8.80 -13.01 -11.96
CA ALA A 49 -9.46 -12.94 -10.65
C ALA A 49 -9.47 -14.31 -9.96
N ILE A 50 -9.78 -15.39 -10.67
CA ILE A 50 -9.69 -16.75 -10.13
C ILE A 50 -8.26 -17.06 -9.69
N MET A 51 -7.26 -16.77 -10.53
CA MET A 51 -5.86 -17.03 -10.22
C MET A 51 -5.38 -16.32 -8.96
N VAL A 52 -5.86 -15.09 -8.70
CA VAL A 52 -5.52 -14.31 -7.51
C VAL A 52 -6.32 -14.76 -6.27
N VAL A 53 -7.61 -15.00 -6.44
CA VAL A 53 -8.52 -15.33 -5.31
C VAL A 53 -8.33 -16.77 -4.84
N TYR A 54 -8.02 -17.70 -5.75
CA TYR A 54 -7.87 -19.12 -5.46
C TYR A 54 -6.88 -19.42 -4.31
N PRO A 55 -5.61 -18.93 -4.32
CA PRO A 55 -4.67 -19.23 -3.23
C PRO A 55 -5.14 -18.63 -1.89
N ILE A 56 -5.80 -17.49 -1.90
CA ILE A 56 -6.34 -16.86 -0.69
C ILE A 56 -7.47 -17.73 -0.10
N LEU A 57 -8.41 -18.14 -0.94
CA LEU A 57 -9.49 -19.05 -0.53
C LEU A 57 -8.94 -20.38 -0.02
N TRP A 58 -7.92 -20.92 -0.70
CA TRP A 58 -7.28 -22.16 -0.27
C TRP A 58 -6.66 -22.05 1.13
N VAL A 59 -5.96 -20.96 1.43
CA VAL A 59 -5.43 -20.67 2.76
C VAL A 59 -6.55 -20.64 3.81
N VAL A 60 -7.64 -19.89 3.52
CA VAL A 60 -8.79 -19.79 4.43
C VAL A 60 -9.47 -21.14 4.63
N ILE A 61 -9.73 -21.88 3.56
CA ILE A 61 -10.32 -23.22 3.65
C ILE A 61 -9.42 -24.17 4.45
N SER A 62 -8.13 -24.16 4.19
CA SER A 62 -7.16 -25.01 4.88
C SER A 62 -7.03 -24.68 6.36
N SER A 63 -7.32 -23.45 6.78
CA SER A 63 -7.30 -23.08 8.20
C SER A 63 -8.37 -23.78 9.07
N PHE A 64 -9.42 -24.30 8.43
CA PHE A 64 -10.50 -25.05 9.10
C PHE A 64 -10.34 -26.56 9.02
N LYS A 65 -9.27 -27.08 8.41
CA LYS A 65 -9.03 -28.52 8.24
C LYS A 65 -8.03 -29.04 9.24
N ASP A 66 -7.99 -30.35 9.39
CA ASP A 66 -6.87 -31.04 9.99
C ASP A 66 -5.70 -31.20 8.98
N ASP A 67 -4.52 -31.52 9.46
CA ASP A 67 -3.30 -31.59 8.65
C ASP A 67 -3.39 -32.62 7.51
N LYS A 68 -4.09 -33.74 7.75
CA LYS A 68 -4.25 -34.80 6.77
C LYS A 68 -5.12 -34.35 5.59
N HIS A 69 -6.26 -33.72 5.87
CA HIS A 69 -7.20 -33.30 4.83
C HIS A 69 -6.74 -32.06 4.05
N ILE A 70 -5.78 -31.28 4.58
CA ILE A 70 -5.16 -30.20 3.81
C ILE A 70 -4.46 -30.74 2.55
N ILE A 71 -3.80 -31.90 2.68
CA ILE A 71 -3.03 -32.49 1.58
C ILE A 71 -3.90 -33.40 0.71
N THR A 72 -4.75 -34.23 1.32
CA THR A 72 -5.54 -35.24 0.59
C THR A 72 -6.76 -34.65 -0.14
N GLU A 73 -7.34 -33.58 0.41
CA GLU A 73 -8.56 -32.96 -0.10
C GLU A 73 -8.47 -31.43 -0.08
N PRO A 74 -7.59 -30.82 -0.91
CA PRO A 74 -7.22 -29.42 -0.77
C PRO A 74 -8.40 -28.43 -0.91
N LEU A 75 -9.43 -28.76 -1.67
CA LEU A 75 -10.58 -27.88 -1.92
C LEU A 75 -11.87 -28.29 -1.24
N SER A 76 -11.94 -29.51 -0.65
CA SER A 76 -13.16 -29.93 0.03
C SER A 76 -13.36 -29.10 1.31
N LEU A 77 -14.57 -28.63 1.54
CA LEU A 77 -14.99 -28.01 2.79
C LEU A 77 -16.18 -28.87 3.32
N ASN A 78 -15.87 -29.74 4.29
CA ASN A 78 -16.93 -30.49 4.94
C ASN A 78 -17.43 -29.71 6.16
N PRO A 79 -18.69 -29.21 6.14
CA PRO A 79 -19.24 -28.41 7.24
C PRO A 79 -19.25 -29.13 8.60
N HIS A 80 -19.24 -30.47 8.60
CA HIS A 80 -19.27 -31.28 9.82
C HIS A 80 -17.88 -31.52 10.42
N SER A 81 -16.81 -31.12 9.73
CA SER A 81 -15.42 -31.29 10.17
C SER A 81 -14.63 -29.97 10.20
N LEU A 82 -15.29 -28.89 10.59
CA LEU A 82 -14.62 -27.59 10.73
C LEU A 82 -13.90 -27.49 12.07
N HIS A 83 -12.60 -27.33 12.02
CA HIS A 83 -11.70 -27.26 13.18
C HIS A 83 -11.40 -25.83 13.59
N PHE A 84 -12.36 -25.18 14.28
CA PHE A 84 -12.16 -23.82 14.82
C PHE A 84 -11.07 -23.76 15.89
N GLU A 85 -10.76 -24.87 16.54
CA GLU A 85 -9.68 -25.00 17.51
C GLU A 85 -8.30 -24.67 16.93
N ASN A 86 -8.11 -24.75 15.61
CA ASN A 86 -6.87 -24.35 14.94
C ASN A 86 -6.54 -22.88 15.21
N PHE A 87 -7.55 -22.02 15.17
CA PHE A 87 -7.39 -20.60 15.47
C PHE A 87 -7.03 -20.36 16.94
N ALA A 88 -7.71 -21.03 17.86
CA ALA A 88 -7.40 -20.95 19.28
C ALA A 88 -5.99 -21.45 19.56
N ARG A 89 -5.58 -22.56 18.92
CA ARG A 89 -4.24 -23.13 19.04
C ARG A 89 -3.17 -22.19 18.49
N ALA A 90 -3.37 -21.64 17.28
CA ALA A 90 -2.46 -20.66 16.68
C ALA A 90 -2.33 -19.40 17.57
N TRP A 91 -3.46 -18.90 18.08
CA TRP A 91 -3.49 -17.70 18.92
C TRP A 91 -2.78 -17.88 20.26
N THR A 92 -3.05 -18.99 20.96
CA THR A 92 -2.51 -19.26 22.31
C THR A 92 -1.18 -19.98 22.28
N LYS A 93 -1.17 -21.24 21.79
CA LYS A 93 0.02 -22.10 21.81
C LYS A 93 1.07 -21.66 20.78
N GLY A 94 0.64 -21.14 19.63
CA GLY A 94 1.51 -20.54 18.62
C GLY A 94 2.02 -19.15 19.00
N GLY A 95 1.49 -18.55 20.08
CA GLY A 95 1.91 -17.22 20.55
C GLY A 95 1.48 -16.05 19.65
N LEU A 96 0.65 -16.31 18.62
CA LEU A 96 0.26 -15.27 17.65
C LEU A 96 -0.46 -14.10 18.27
N GLY A 97 -1.22 -14.29 19.38
CA GLY A 97 -1.87 -13.22 20.09
C GLY A 97 -0.89 -12.14 20.54
N GLY A 98 0.23 -12.53 21.14
CA GLY A 98 1.29 -11.61 21.56
C GLY A 98 1.93 -10.87 20.38
N PHE A 99 2.24 -11.59 19.30
CA PHE A 99 2.81 -11.00 18.08
C PHE A 99 1.83 -10.06 17.38
N PHE A 100 0.54 -10.39 17.37
CA PHE A 100 -0.51 -9.55 16.81
C PHE A 100 -0.60 -8.21 17.55
N PHE A 101 -0.68 -8.22 18.88
CA PHE A 101 -0.74 -6.99 19.68
C PHE A 101 0.55 -6.16 19.55
N ASN A 102 1.71 -6.80 19.49
CA ASN A 102 2.97 -6.09 19.21
C ASN A 102 2.91 -5.39 17.86
N THR A 103 2.38 -6.06 16.82
CA THR A 103 2.21 -5.47 15.49
C THR A 103 1.26 -4.29 15.52
N VAL A 104 0.12 -4.40 16.19
CA VAL A 104 -0.85 -3.30 16.32
C VAL A 104 -0.21 -2.08 16.98
N ILE A 105 0.57 -2.28 18.06
CA ILE A 105 1.28 -1.19 18.75
C ILE A 105 2.33 -0.56 17.84
N VAL A 106 3.15 -1.38 17.17
CA VAL A 106 4.25 -0.88 16.33
C VAL A 106 3.72 -0.18 15.09
N VAL A 107 2.77 -0.79 14.39
CA VAL A 107 2.17 -0.19 13.19
C VAL A 107 1.34 1.04 13.56
N GLY A 108 0.52 0.96 14.62
CA GLY A 108 -0.27 2.10 15.08
C GLY A 108 0.61 3.30 15.45
N GLY A 109 1.64 3.08 16.27
CA GLY A 109 2.60 4.12 16.64
C GLY A 109 3.41 4.62 15.43
N GLY A 110 3.89 3.72 14.59
CA GLY A 110 4.64 4.03 13.37
C GLY A 110 3.85 4.89 12.40
N VAL A 111 2.62 4.48 12.08
CA VAL A 111 1.74 5.23 11.16
C VAL A 111 1.36 6.59 11.73
N LEU A 112 0.96 6.64 13.01
CA LEU A 112 0.58 7.90 13.65
C LEU A 112 1.72 8.93 13.58
N LEU A 113 2.93 8.54 14.01
CA LEU A 113 4.09 9.42 13.98
C LEU A 113 4.52 9.76 12.55
N THR A 114 4.51 8.80 11.62
CA THR A 114 4.83 9.05 10.22
C THR A 114 3.87 10.05 9.60
N MET A 115 2.57 9.89 9.82
CA MET A 115 1.56 10.81 9.28
C MET A 115 1.66 12.20 9.89
N LEU A 116 1.92 12.30 11.18
CA LEU A 116 2.09 13.58 11.86
C LEU A 116 3.35 14.30 11.36
N LEU A 117 4.51 13.68 11.50
CA LEU A 117 5.80 14.29 11.14
C LEU A 117 5.93 14.51 9.63
N GLY A 118 5.49 13.53 8.84
CA GLY A 118 5.53 13.59 7.39
C GLY A 118 4.62 14.68 6.82
N SER A 119 3.40 14.86 7.37
CA SER A 119 2.51 15.93 6.92
C SER A 119 3.02 17.32 7.36
N MET A 120 3.61 17.45 8.55
CA MET A 120 4.25 18.71 8.97
C MET A 120 5.41 19.08 8.05
N ALA A 121 6.31 18.15 7.79
CA ALA A 121 7.44 18.37 6.88
C ALA A 121 6.97 18.69 5.46
N ALA A 122 6.04 17.91 4.94
CA ALA A 122 5.45 18.11 3.61
C ALA A 122 4.77 19.48 3.47
N TYR A 123 4.03 19.92 4.49
CA TYR A 123 3.37 21.22 4.51
C TYR A 123 4.39 22.35 4.45
N VAL A 124 5.42 22.32 5.31
CA VAL A 124 6.47 23.35 5.33
C VAL A 124 7.19 23.41 3.98
N LEU A 125 7.58 22.26 3.44
CA LEU A 125 8.28 22.18 2.14
C LEU A 125 7.40 22.62 0.96
N ALA A 126 6.07 22.47 1.05
CA ALA A 126 5.13 22.83 -0.01
C ALA A 126 4.71 24.29 0.01
N ARG A 127 4.75 24.95 1.17
CA ARG A 127 4.08 26.26 1.39
C ARG A 127 5.01 27.40 1.80
N TYR A 128 6.23 27.09 2.24
CA TYR A 128 7.18 28.09 2.69
C TYR A 128 8.45 28.06 1.84
N ASP A 129 8.85 29.24 1.37
CA ASP A 129 10.12 29.42 0.71
C ASP A 129 11.18 29.81 1.72
N PHE A 130 12.20 28.98 1.86
CA PHE A 130 13.36 29.21 2.72
C PHE A 130 14.64 28.68 2.07
N PRO A 131 15.81 29.22 2.44
CA PRO A 131 17.08 28.74 1.93
C PRO A 131 17.26 27.24 2.22
N GLY A 132 17.50 26.45 1.17
CA GLY A 132 17.66 25.01 1.31
C GLY A 132 16.38 24.17 1.20
N ASN A 133 15.18 24.75 1.07
CA ASN A 133 13.91 24.03 0.91
C ASN A 133 14.03 22.91 -0.12
N ARG A 134 14.54 23.23 -1.32
CA ARG A 134 14.70 22.27 -2.41
C ARG A 134 15.68 21.14 -2.06
N ALA A 135 16.76 21.44 -1.36
CA ALA A 135 17.75 20.43 -0.93
C ALA A 135 17.14 19.47 0.08
N VAL A 136 16.39 19.99 1.07
CA VAL A 136 15.68 19.17 2.07
C VAL A 136 14.62 18.29 1.40
N TYR A 137 13.86 18.84 0.44
CA TYR A 137 12.89 18.04 -0.30
C TYR A 137 13.55 16.89 -1.07
N PHE A 138 14.66 17.15 -1.78
CA PHE A 138 15.41 16.11 -2.48
C PHE A 138 16.07 15.10 -1.53
N LEU A 139 16.45 15.51 -0.32
CA LEU A 139 16.92 14.58 0.71
C LEU A 139 15.83 13.56 1.08
N PHE A 140 14.59 14.01 1.32
CA PHE A 140 13.46 13.06 1.54
C PHE A 140 13.24 12.19 0.30
N LEU A 141 13.26 12.77 -0.90
CA LEU A 141 13.02 12.03 -2.14
C LEU A 141 14.09 10.96 -2.39
N SER A 142 15.36 11.23 -2.04
CA SER A 142 16.45 10.26 -2.17
C SER A 142 16.21 8.99 -1.33
N GLY A 143 15.51 9.11 -0.20
CA GLY A 143 15.12 7.96 0.62
C GLY A 143 14.18 6.96 -0.08
N LEU A 144 13.43 7.39 -1.11
CA LEU A 144 12.62 6.49 -1.94
C LEU A 144 13.46 5.63 -2.90
N THR A 145 14.63 6.11 -3.28
CA THR A 145 15.50 5.45 -4.26
C THR A 145 16.51 4.50 -3.62
N LEU A 146 16.76 4.65 -2.32
CA LEU A 146 17.70 3.81 -1.59
C LEU A 146 17.08 2.46 -1.23
N PRO A 147 17.65 1.33 -1.71
CA PRO A 147 17.14 0.02 -1.32
C PRO A 147 17.42 -0.23 0.17
N VAL A 148 16.37 -0.46 0.95
CA VAL A 148 16.48 -0.74 2.41
C VAL A 148 17.42 -1.89 2.72
N TYR A 149 17.46 -2.88 1.83
CA TYR A 149 18.29 -4.08 2.01
C TYR A 149 19.79 -3.76 2.07
N LEU A 150 20.25 -2.69 1.41
CA LEU A 150 21.64 -2.26 1.48
C LEU A 150 21.99 -1.61 2.83
N ALA A 151 21.02 -1.00 3.48
CA ALA A 151 21.22 -0.32 4.75
C ALA A 151 21.09 -1.24 5.98
N ILE A 152 20.71 -2.52 5.80
CA ILE A 152 20.33 -3.38 6.92
C ILE A 152 21.50 -3.66 7.87
N VAL A 153 22.70 -3.89 7.36
CA VAL A 153 23.88 -4.18 8.19
C VAL A 153 24.30 -2.96 9.01
N PRO A 154 24.48 -1.76 8.41
CA PRO A 154 24.79 -0.57 9.19
C PRO A 154 23.65 -0.18 10.14
N LEU A 155 22.38 -0.39 9.75
CA LEU A 155 21.23 -0.16 10.62
C LEU A 155 21.27 -1.09 11.84
N PHE A 156 21.48 -2.40 11.64
CA PHE A 156 21.61 -3.36 12.73
C PHE A 156 22.72 -2.97 13.71
N LYS A 157 23.92 -2.66 13.19
CA LYS A 157 25.06 -2.21 14.02
C LYS A 157 24.73 -0.93 14.79
N GLY A 158 24.09 0.03 14.13
CA GLY A 158 23.66 1.29 14.76
C GLY A 158 22.70 1.03 15.92
N VAL A 159 21.65 0.23 15.69
CA VAL A 159 20.64 -0.12 16.72
C VAL A 159 21.26 -0.93 17.85
N TYR A 160 22.12 -1.90 17.56
CA TYR A 160 22.83 -2.68 18.56
C TYR A 160 23.68 -1.79 19.46
N ASN A 161 24.52 -0.91 18.88
CA ASN A 161 25.39 -0.01 19.62
C ASN A 161 24.58 1.02 20.44
N SER A 162 23.50 1.56 19.87
CA SER A 162 22.59 2.47 20.60
C SER A 162 21.94 1.78 21.79
N GLY A 163 21.60 0.51 21.68
CA GLY A 163 21.02 -0.29 22.74
C GLY A 163 21.94 -0.53 23.92
N LEU A 164 23.26 -0.50 23.72
CA LEU A 164 24.25 -0.58 24.80
C LEU A 164 24.21 0.66 25.72
N THR A 165 23.87 1.83 25.16
CA THR A 165 23.76 3.10 25.90
C THR A 165 22.33 3.39 26.34
N PHE A 166 21.36 3.10 25.45
CA PHE A 166 19.94 3.39 25.64
C PHE A 166 19.09 2.13 25.37
N PRO A 167 18.83 1.27 26.36
CA PRO A 167 18.12 0.01 26.15
C PRO A 167 16.75 0.13 25.47
N LEU A 168 16.05 1.26 25.65
CA LEU A 168 14.76 1.53 25.02
C LEU A 168 14.80 1.63 23.49
N ILE A 169 15.98 1.94 22.91
CA ILE A 169 16.20 2.07 21.49
C ILE A 169 17.18 1.02 20.93
N GLY A 170 17.37 -0.06 21.66
CA GLY A 170 18.19 -1.21 21.25
C GLY A 170 17.41 -2.25 20.45
N LEU A 171 18.08 -3.37 20.21
CA LEU A 171 17.42 -4.55 19.61
C LEU A 171 16.27 -5.05 20.48
N ASN A 172 15.31 -5.72 19.84
CA ASN A 172 14.10 -6.23 20.49
C ASN A 172 13.24 -5.17 21.21
N SER A 173 13.33 -3.91 20.76
CA SER A 173 12.54 -2.79 21.29
C SER A 173 11.44 -2.36 20.32
N ARG A 174 10.19 -2.32 20.83
CA ARG A 174 9.05 -1.81 20.05
C ARG A 174 9.25 -0.35 19.66
N LEU A 175 9.80 0.48 20.58
CA LEU A 175 10.06 1.89 20.30
C LEU A 175 11.06 2.05 19.15
N MET A 176 12.16 1.26 19.17
CA MET A 176 13.13 1.29 18.08
C MET A 176 12.49 0.91 16.75
N LEU A 177 11.69 -0.15 16.72
CA LEU A 177 11.01 -0.57 15.50
C LEU A 177 10.04 0.49 14.99
N ILE A 178 9.31 1.16 15.88
CA ILE A 178 8.47 2.33 15.55
C ILE A 178 9.31 3.42 14.88
N LEU A 179 10.43 3.81 15.48
CA LEU A 179 11.30 4.87 14.94
C LEU A 179 11.86 4.50 13.55
N VAL A 180 12.26 3.26 13.38
CA VAL A 180 12.75 2.76 12.08
C VAL A 180 11.62 2.76 11.03
N TYR A 181 10.40 2.36 11.41
CA TYR A 181 9.24 2.42 10.52
C TYR A 181 8.89 3.86 10.13
N VAL A 182 8.97 4.80 11.09
CA VAL A 182 8.78 6.23 10.81
C VAL A 182 9.83 6.72 9.81
N ALA A 183 11.11 6.49 10.09
CA ALA A 183 12.20 6.93 9.22
C ALA A 183 12.06 6.37 7.79
N TRP A 184 11.70 5.10 7.66
CA TRP A 184 11.44 4.44 6.39
C TRP A 184 10.26 5.05 5.63
N SER A 185 9.14 5.29 6.32
CA SER A 185 7.89 5.73 5.70
C SER A 185 7.82 7.23 5.46
N LEU A 186 8.71 8.03 6.09
CA LEU A 186 8.70 9.49 5.95
C LEU A 186 8.91 9.95 4.51
N SER A 187 9.86 9.35 3.78
CA SER A 187 10.16 9.72 2.39
C SER A 187 8.91 9.61 1.50
N PHE A 188 8.21 8.49 1.59
CA PHE A 188 6.96 8.25 0.87
C PHE A 188 5.88 9.26 1.28
N THR A 189 5.69 9.44 2.58
CA THR A 189 4.65 10.33 3.11
C THR A 189 4.90 11.79 2.75
N VAL A 190 6.15 12.26 2.88
CA VAL A 190 6.52 13.64 2.51
C VAL A 190 6.33 13.86 1.02
N PHE A 191 6.75 12.94 0.16
CA PHE A 191 6.60 13.07 -1.28
C PHE A 191 5.14 13.26 -1.70
N PHE A 192 4.26 12.35 -1.27
CA PHE A 192 2.85 12.42 -1.66
C PHE A 192 2.10 13.57 -1.01
N MET A 193 2.31 13.81 0.29
CA MET A 193 1.66 14.91 0.98
C MET A 193 2.13 16.28 0.52
N HIS A 194 3.40 16.43 0.13
CA HIS A 194 3.91 17.66 -0.49
C HIS A 194 3.14 17.98 -1.78
N GLY A 195 2.98 16.99 -2.67
CA GLY A 195 2.16 17.15 -3.88
C GLY A 195 0.73 17.57 -3.56
N PHE A 196 0.12 16.92 -2.56
CA PHE A 196 -1.25 17.23 -2.14
C PHE A 196 -1.38 18.64 -1.56
N PHE A 197 -0.51 19.05 -0.65
CA PHE A 197 -0.55 20.41 -0.10
C PHE A 197 -0.39 21.49 -1.16
N ARG A 198 0.33 21.24 -2.24
CA ARG A 198 0.47 22.19 -3.36
C ARG A 198 -0.81 22.38 -4.17
N THR A 199 -1.75 21.46 -4.13
CA THR A 199 -3.04 21.56 -4.83
C THR A 199 -4.07 22.38 -4.06
N LEU A 200 -3.86 22.61 -2.75
CA LEU A 200 -4.81 23.38 -1.94
C LEU A 200 -4.75 24.86 -2.28
N PRO A 201 -5.89 25.60 -2.26
CA PRO A 201 -5.95 27.04 -2.57
C PRO A 201 -5.10 27.85 -1.58
N THR A 202 -4.27 28.77 -2.09
CA THR A 202 -3.48 29.70 -1.25
C THR A 202 -4.36 30.73 -0.58
N SER A 203 -5.43 31.15 -1.23
CA SER A 203 -6.38 32.15 -0.71
C SER A 203 -6.98 31.80 0.65
N VAL A 204 -7.19 30.49 0.92
CA VAL A 204 -7.69 30.03 2.22
C VAL A 204 -6.63 30.22 3.32
N ALA A 205 -5.36 29.96 2.99
CA ALA A 205 -4.26 30.17 3.95
C ALA A 205 -4.06 31.67 4.24
N GLU A 206 -4.12 32.50 3.18
CA GLU A 206 -4.01 33.97 3.29
C GLU A 206 -5.14 34.56 4.12
N ALA A 207 -6.40 34.14 3.86
CA ALA A 207 -7.56 34.59 4.65
C ALA A 207 -7.39 34.24 6.15
N ALA A 208 -6.98 33.03 6.46
CA ALA A 208 -6.76 32.62 7.85
C ALA A 208 -5.66 33.43 8.54
N LEU A 209 -4.60 33.83 7.81
CA LEU A 209 -3.55 34.68 8.35
C LEU A 209 -4.05 36.13 8.59
N VAL A 210 -4.87 36.67 7.68
CA VAL A 210 -5.54 37.98 7.84
C VAL A 210 -6.46 37.97 9.05
N ASP A 211 -7.15 36.85 9.30
CA ASP A 211 -7.99 36.64 10.50
C ASP A 211 -7.16 36.41 11.79
N GLY A 212 -5.84 36.55 11.73
CA GLY A 212 -4.94 36.48 12.89
C GLY A 212 -4.55 35.06 13.32
N ALA A 213 -4.76 34.03 12.49
CA ALA A 213 -4.32 32.68 12.81
C ALA A 213 -2.78 32.60 12.85
N SER A 214 -2.24 31.97 13.90
CA SER A 214 -0.82 31.61 13.94
C SER A 214 -0.52 30.48 12.92
N HIS A 215 0.74 30.35 12.50
CA HIS A 215 1.15 29.26 11.58
C HIS A 215 0.78 27.86 12.08
N THR A 216 0.87 27.63 13.39
CA THR A 216 0.45 26.36 14.00
C THR A 216 -1.07 26.16 13.90
N THR A 217 -1.85 27.22 14.18
CA THR A 217 -3.31 27.19 14.02
C THR A 217 -3.70 26.98 12.57
N LEU A 218 -3.06 27.66 11.64
CA LEU A 218 -3.25 27.49 10.21
C LEU A 218 -3.00 26.05 9.78
N PHE A 219 -1.90 25.44 10.23
CA PHE A 219 -1.60 24.06 9.88
C PHE A 219 -2.65 23.11 10.47
N PHE A 220 -2.84 23.06 11.80
CA PHE A 220 -3.66 22.04 12.45
C PHE A 220 -5.16 22.23 12.26
N ARG A 221 -5.65 23.48 12.18
CA ARG A 221 -7.09 23.77 12.12
C ARG A 221 -7.62 24.04 10.72
N VAL A 222 -6.76 24.37 9.76
CA VAL A 222 -7.18 24.70 8.40
C VAL A 222 -6.60 23.73 7.38
N MET A 223 -5.27 23.72 7.23
CA MET A 223 -4.61 23.01 6.13
C MET A 223 -4.63 21.49 6.28
N LEU A 224 -4.42 20.98 7.50
CA LEU A 224 -4.44 19.55 7.79
C LEU A 224 -5.84 18.94 7.59
N PRO A 225 -6.94 19.54 8.13
CA PRO A 225 -8.30 19.08 7.82
C PRO A 225 -8.66 19.13 6.34
N MET A 226 -8.24 20.18 5.61
CA MET A 226 -8.46 20.27 4.16
C MET A 226 -7.69 19.17 3.40
N SER A 227 -6.57 18.71 3.92
CA SER A 227 -5.79 17.61 3.33
C SER A 227 -6.29 16.21 3.71
N ARG A 228 -7.43 16.11 4.42
CA ARG A 228 -7.98 14.84 4.91
C ARG A 228 -8.08 13.73 3.84
N PRO A 229 -8.52 13.99 2.59
CA PRO A 229 -8.55 12.94 1.56
C PRO A 229 -7.15 12.37 1.26
N GLY A 230 -6.15 13.22 1.13
CA GLY A 230 -4.76 12.82 0.95
C GLY A 230 -4.20 12.08 2.17
N LEU A 231 -4.47 12.60 3.38
CA LEU A 231 -4.06 11.95 4.64
C LEU A 231 -4.61 10.53 4.75
N ILE A 232 -5.89 10.33 4.45
CA ILE A 232 -6.52 9.00 4.53
C ILE A 232 -5.85 8.06 3.52
N SER A 233 -5.68 8.48 2.26
CA SER A 233 -5.07 7.65 1.23
C SER A 233 -3.64 7.25 1.60
N ILE A 234 -2.80 8.20 1.98
CA ILE A 234 -1.41 7.93 2.35
C ILE A 234 -1.31 7.14 3.66
N GLY A 235 -2.21 7.41 4.62
CA GLY A 235 -2.31 6.64 5.86
C GLY A 235 -2.59 5.16 5.62
N ILE A 236 -3.48 4.83 4.68
CA ILE A 236 -3.76 3.44 4.30
C ILE A 236 -2.52 2.77 3.72
N PHE A 237 -1.81 3.43 2.80
CA PHE A 237 -0.56 2.89 2.25
C PHE A 237 0.50 2.65 3.34
N ASN A 238 0.62 3.55 4.30
CA ASN A 238 1.51 3.37 5.44
C ASN A 238 1.09 2.19 6.32
N VAL A 239 -0.22 2.03 6.62
CA VAL A 239 -0.72 0.87 7.36
C VAL A 239 -0.38 -0.42 6.63
N LEU A 240 -0.72 -0.51 5.35
CA LEU A 240 -0.45 -1.71 4.55
C LEU A 240 1.05 -2.01 4.43
N GLY A 241 1.88 -0.99 4.20
CA GLY A 241 3.33 -1.13 4.08
C GLY A 241 3.99 -1.58 5.38
N GLN A 242 3.63 -0.97 6.51
CA GLN A 242 4.21 -1.31 7.81
C GLN A 242 3.67 -2.64 8.36
N TRP A 243 2.40 -2.98 8.10
CA TRP A 243 1.81 -4.26 8.50
C TRP A 243 2.49 -5.44 7.79
N ASN A 244 2.73 -5.33 6.50
CA ASN A 244 3.36 -6.38 5.70
C ASN A 244 4.89 -6.40 5.81
N GLN A 245 5.49 -5.50 6.60
CA GLN A 245 6.94 -5.45 6.76
C GLN A 245 7.43 -6.63 7.61
N TRP A 246 8.20 -7.52 6.98
CA TRP A 246 8.76 -8.71 7.63
C TRP A 246 10.27 -8.62 7.84
N TYR A 247 10.97 -7.95 6.93
CA TYR A 247 12.43 -7.97 6.86
C TYR A 247 13.09 -7.18 7.99
N LEU A 248 12.68 -5.93 8.22
CA LEU A 248 13.21 -5.09 9.30
C LEU A 248 12.98 -5.71 10.68
N PRO A 249 11.77 -6.20 11.01
CA PRO A 249 11.56 -6.90 12.27
C PRO A 249 12.44 -8.14 12.44
N THR A 250 12.60 -8.95 11.39
CA THR A 250 13.41 -10.19 11.47
C THR A 250 14.84 -9.90 11.89
N VAL A 251 15.36 -8.73 11.50
CA VAL A 251 16.74 -8.35 11.85
C VAL A 251 16.81 -7.60 13.19
N LEU A 252 15.85 -6.71 13.47
CA LEU A 252 15.94 -5.80 14.63
C LEU A 252 15.28 -6.34 15.90
N MET A 253 14.30 -7.25 15.78
CA MET A 253 13.55 -7.79 16.93
C MET A 253 14.09 -9.15 17.38
N GLN A 254 15.42 -9.28 17.42
CA GLN A 254 16.11 -10.48 17.90
C GLN A 254 16.38 -10.38 19.40
N ASP A 255 16.05 -11.41 20.13
CA ASP A 255 16.43 -11.51 21.55
C ASP A 255 17.83 -12.13 21.68
N LEU A 256 18.84 -11.28 21.65
CA LEU A 256 20.23 -11.71 21.86
C LEU A 256 20.57 -11.88 23.35
N SER A 257 19.70 -11.44 24.25
CA SER A 257 19.92 -11.54 25.70
C SER A 257 19.50 -12.89 26.28
N GLY A 258 18.72 -13.68 25.54
CA GLY A 258 18.16 -14.95 26.01
C GLY A 258 17.13 -14.77 27.13
N ALA A 259 16.65 -13.55 27.37
CA ALA A 259 15.70 -13.26 28.44
C ALA A 259 14.28 -13.83 28.18
N GLY A 260 14.05 -14.42 27.01
CA GLY A 260 12.77 -15.02 26.62
C GLY A 260 11.61 -14.04 26.44
N LYS A 261 11.85 -12.74 26.65
CA LYS A 261 10.87 -11.68 26.42
C LYS A 261 10.97 -11.20 24.98
N THR A 262 10.16 -11.74 24.12
CA THR A 262 10.15 -11.34 22.71
C THR A 262 9.10 -10.27 22.48
N HIS A 263 9.52 -9.14 21.88
CA HIS A 263 8.61 -8.12 21.34
C HIS A 263 8.39 -8.33 19.84
N GLN A 264 8.57 -9.57 19.39
CA GLN A 264 8.40 -9.97 17.99
C GLN A 264 7.02 -9.58 17.47
N VAL A 265 6.98 -9.27 16.19
CA VAL A 265 5.75 -8.90 15.47
C VAL A 265 5.20 -10.10 14.71
N LEU A 266 3.96 -9.95 14.21
CA LEU A 266 3.19 -11.02 13.59
C LEU A 266 3.92 -11.70 12.40
N ALA A 267 4.59 -10.92 11.57
CA ALA A 267 5.37 -11.46 10.45
C ALA A 267 6.46 -12.44 10.91
N GLN A 268 7.16 -12.14 12.01
CA GLN A 268 8.15 -13.06 12.60
C GLN A 268 7.50 -14.27 13.24
N GLY A 269 6.35 -14.10 13.91
CA GLY A 269 5.58 -15.19 14.47
C GLY A 269 5.16 -16.21 13.42
N LEU A 270 4.72 -15.75 12.24
CA LEU A 270 4.38 -16.60 11.11
C LEU A 270 5.60 -17.33 10.54
N ILE A 271 6.75 -16.67 10.43
CA ILE A 271 8.01 -17.32 10.02
C ILE A 271 8.39 -18.40 11.03
N SER A 272 8.32 -18.10 12.32
CA SER A 272 8.61 -19.08 13.38
C SER A 272 7.67 -20.28 13.33
N LEU A 273 6.37 -20.08 13.13
CA LEU A 273 5.43 -21.15 12.90
C LEU A 273 5.80 -21.98 11.67
N SER A 274 6.08 -21.34 10.54
CA SER A 274 6.47 -22.01 9.30
C SER A 274 7.72 -22.88 9.47
N VAL A 275 8.75 -22.38 10.15
CA VAL A 275 9.98 -23.14 10.44
C VAL A 275 9.71 -24.29 11.39
N ASN A 276 8.95 -24.06 12.47
CA ASN A 276 8.60 -25.09 13.44
C ASN A 276 7.73 -26.21 12.85
N GLN A 277 6.96 -25.92 11.80
CA GLN A 277 6.13 -26.89 11.09
C GLN A 277 6.96 -28.00 10.44
N GLY A 278 8.15 -27.69 9.95
CA GLY A 278 9.08 -28.71 9.45
C GLY A 278 9.39 -29.81 10.48
N TYR A 279 9.23 -29.53 11.76
CA TYR A 279 9.47 -30.46 12.86
C TYR A 279 8.21 -31.03 13.53
N LYS A 280 7.09 -30.26 13.52
CA LYS A 280 5.87 -30.61 14.27
C LYS A 280 4.66 -30.94 13.39
N SER A 281 4.75 -30.68 12.09
CA SER A 281 3.67 -30.95 11.10
C SER A 281 2.30 -30.35 11.47
N ASP A 282 2.25 -29.15 12.11
CA ASP A 282 0.99 -28.46 12.46
C ASP A 282 0.60 -27.45 11.35
N TRP A 283 0.32 -27.94 10.15
CA TRP A 283 -0.05 -27.12 9.00
C TRP A 283 -1.35 -26.34 9.22
N SER A 284 -2.32 -26.96 9.88
CA SER A 284 -3.59 -26.35 10.21
C SER A 284 -3.42 -25.10 11.09
N GLY A 285 -2.53 -25.16 12.08
CA GLY A 285 -2.16 -24.01 12.90
C GLY A 285 -1.48 -22.89 12.09
N LEU A 286 -0.62 -23.23 11.14
CA LEU A 286 0.00 -22.26 10.24
C LEU A 286 -1.05 -21.57 9.34
N PHE A 287 -1.95 -22.31 8.70
CA PHE A 287 -3.01 -21.73 7.86
C PHE A 287 -3.98 -20.87 8.66
N ALA A 288 -4.30 -21.27 9.90
CA ALA A 288 -5.08 -20.44 10.81
C ALA A 288 -4.35 -19.13 11.15
N GLY A 289 -3.05 -19.21 11.42
CA GLY A 289 -2.20 -18.04 11.66
C GLY A 289 -2.13 -17.09 10.47
N LEU A 290 -1.94 -17.60 9.26
CA LEU A 290 -1.96 -16.82 8.02
C LEU A 290 -3.31 -16.14 7.81
N THR A 291 -4.42 -16.86 8.08
CA THR A 291 -5.77 -16.30 7.99
C THR A 291 -5.96 -15.15 8.99
N ILE A 292 -5.54 -15.32 10.25
CA ILE A 292 -5.57 -14.23 11.25
C ILE A 292 -4.76 -13.02 10.77
N ALA A 293 -3.58 -13.24 10.23
CA ALA A 293 -2.67 -12.16 9.82
C ALA A 293 -3.18 -11.34 8.64
N MET A 294 -3.94 -11.95 7.73
CA MET A 294 -4.47 -11.24 6.56
C MET A 294 -5.76 -10.48 6.84
N LEU A 295 -6.51 -10.84 7.91
CA LEU A 295 -7.80 -10.19 8.21
C LEU A 295 -7.69 -8.65 8.37
N PRO A 296 -6.75 -8.08 9.15
CA PRO A 296 -6.65 -6.63 9.28
C PRO A 296 -6.38 -5.92 7.96
N VAL A 297 -5.56 -6.51 7.09
CA VAL A 297 -5.26 -5.97 5.75
C VAL A 297 -6.51 -5.96 4.88
N LEU A 298 -7.26 -7.06 4.87
CA LEU A 298 -8.52 -7.17 4.14
C LEU A 298 -9.57 -6.18 4.65
N ILE A 299 -9.70 -6.06 5.98
CA ILE A 299 -10.64 -5.12 6.61
C ILE A 299 -10.30 -3.67 6.21
N VAL A 300 -9.03 -3.28 6.33
CA VAL A 300 -8.57 -1.94 5.93
C VAL A 300 -8.81 -1.72 4.44
N TYR A 301 -8.48 -2.68 3.59
CA TYR A 301 -8.67 -2.54 2.14
C TYR A 301 -10.15 -2.43 1.78
N ILE A 302 -11.02 -3.29 2.29
CA ILE A 302 -12.47 -3.27 2.00
C ILE A 302 -13.11 -1.97 2.51
N ALA A 303 -12.75 -1.54 3.72
CA ALA A 303 -13.29 -0.32 4.32
C ALA A 303 -12.90 0.94 3.53
N PHE A 304 -11.70 0.96 2.96
CA PHE A 304 -11.10 2.16 2.37
C PHE A 304 -10.77 2.03 0.86
N GLN A 305 -11.27 1.00 0.15
CA GLN A 305 -10.97 0.76 -1.26
C GLN A 305 -11.27 1.96 -2.16
N ARG A 306 -12.34 2.73 -1.86
CA ARG A 306 -12.70 3.95 -2.63
C ARG A 306 -11.67 5.05 -2.46
N GLN A 307 -11.15 5.23 -1.24
CA GLN A 307 -10.12 6.22 -0.93
C GLN A 307 -8.78 5.85 -1.56
N VAL A 308 -8.43 4.56 -1.58
CA VAL A 308 -7.25 4.06 -2.29
C VAL A 308 -7.32 4.38 -3.78
N GLN A 309 -8.46 4.10 -4.43
CA GLN A 309 -8.68 4.41 -5.84
C GLN A 309 -8.61 5.92 -6.11
N ALA A 310 -9.28 6.74 -5.29
CA ALA A 310 -9.26 8.20 -5.43
C ALA A 310 -7.85 8.79 -5.24
N GLY A 311 -7.05 8.24 -4.34
CA GLY A 311 -5.66 8.67 -4.12
C GLY A 311 -4.74 8.36 -5.30
N LEU A 312 -4.95 7.24 -5.97
CA LEU A 312 -4.19 6.85 -7.17
C LEU A 312 -4.58 7.65 -8.41
N THR A 313 -5.86 7.99 -8.57
CA THR A 313 -6.37 8.72 -9.74
C THR A 313 -6.27 10.23 -9.60
N GLY A 314 -6.33 10.78 -8.39
CA GLY A 314 -6.24 12.23 -8.13
C GLY A 314 -4.91 12.89 -8.55
N GLY A 315 -3.87 12.11 -8.82
CA GLY A 315 -2.60 12.55 -9.39
C GLY A 315 -2.56 12.58 -10.93
N ILE A 316 -3.56 12.03 -11.61
CA ILE A 316 -3.56 11.83 -13.07
C ILE A 316 -4.51 12.81 -13.78
N THR A 317 -5.49 13.37 -13.06
CA THR A 317 -6.43 14.35 -13.65
C THR A 317 -5.88 15.77 -13.49
N LYS A 318 -5.00 16.17 -14.39
CA LYS A 318 -4.72 17.52 -14.81
C LYS A 318 -4.63 17.57 -16.32
#